data_879d59ff48dd4b4e20c7997bfcb76d5a
#
_entry.id   879d59ff48dd4b4e20c7997bfcb76d5a
#
_cell.length_a   1.000
_cell.length_b   1.000
_cell.length_c   1.000
_cell.angle_alpha   90.00
_cell.angle_beta   90.00
_cell.angle_gamma   90.00
#
_symmetry.space_group_name_H-M   'P 1'
#
loop_
_entity.id
_entity.type
_entity.pdbx_description
1 polymer ?
#
loop_
_entity_poly.entity_id
_entity_poly.type
_entity_poly.pdbx_seq_one_letter_code
_entity_poly.pdbx_strand_id
1 'polypeptide(L)'
;KGDYIFDIAKAVIATEGDKWQQDSVAVFADVPADEVKNDAGEVIYGNKEAHIDGLIENSRKLLGDAGYDVFFRAALDSILGDIKDDLADFGVTYDQWFSEKTLADDGSIDKVVKILQDKGHIYEKGGALWFKSTDFGDEKDRVVVRDNGQATYFASDIAYHLNKYERGLDKIVNIWGSDHHGYIARVKAAITALGLDANKLDVLLVQFVTLWRGDVQVQMSSRSGQFVTLRELREEVGN
;
A
#
# COMPACT_ATOMS: atom_id res chain seq x y z
N LYS A 1 15.25 12.31 10.08
CA LYS A 1 14.19 11.63 9.30
C LYS A 1 14.64 10.23 8.99
N GLY A 2 13.84 9.23 9.35
CA GLY A 2 14.18 7.83 9.10
C GLY A 2 15.14 7.20 10.11
N ASP A 3 15.42 7.84 11.24
CA ASP A 3 16.31 7.30 12.28
C ASP A 3 15.81 5.97 12.85
N TYR A 4 14.49 5.77 12.88
CA TYR A 4 13.86 4.50 13.26
C TYR A 4 14.33 3.31 12.40
N ILE A 5 14.70 3.54 11.13
CA ILE A 5 15.26 2.49 10.27
C ILE A 5 16.61 1.98 10.79
N PHE A 6 17.44 2.88 11.34
CA PHE A 6 18.70 2.47 11.99
C PHE A 6 18.44 1.61 13.22
N ASP A 7 17.40 1.91 13.99
CA ASP A 7 17.07 1.14 15.18
C ASP A 7 16.51 -0.24 14.81
N ILE A 8 15.70 -0.33 13.76
CA ILE A 8 15.26 -1.62 13.19
C ILE A 8 16.47 -2.42 12.70
N ALA A 9 17.41 -1.79 11.97
CA ALA A 9 18.61 -2.47 11.49
C ALA A 9 19.49 -2.98 12.67
N LYS A 10 19.66 -2.18 13.72
CA LYS A 10 20.37 -2.61 14.95
C LYS A 10 19.68 -3.79 15.62
N ALA A 11 18.33 -3.80 15.67
CA ALA A 11 17.57 -4.90 16.23
C ALA A 11 17.77 -6.20 15.42
N VAL A 12 17.81 -6.12 14.10
CA VAL A 12 18.12 -7.27 13.22
C VAL A 12 19.54 -7.77 13.49
N ILE A 13 20.53 -6.86 13.58
CA ILE A 13 21.92 -7.25 13.91
C ILE A 13 22.01 -7.91 15.28
N ALA A 14 21.27 -7.41 16.27
CA ALA A 14 21.27 -7.98 17.61
C ALA A 14 20.70 -9.41 17.68
N THR A 15 19.76 -9.76 16.80
CA THR A 15 19.13 -11.08 16.74
C THR A 15 19.82 -12.04 15.77
N GLU A 16 20.26 -11.57 14.61
CA GLU A 16 20.80 -12.38 13.52
C GLU A 16 22.35 -12.35 13.44
N GLY A 17 22.99 -11.43 14.19
CA GLY A 17 24.45 -11.19 14.10
C GLY A 17 24.85 -10.72 12.71
N ASP A 18 26.02 -11.15 12.26
CA ASP A 18 26.64 -10.75 10.99
C ASP A 18 26.12 -11.57 9.78
N LYS A 19 25.16 -12.46 10.00
CA LYS A 19 24.68 -13.42 8.97
C LYS A 19 24.27 -12.75 7.66
N TRP A 20 23.68 -11.57 7.73
CA TRP A 20 23.14 -10.85 6.58
C TRP A 20 23.98 -9.64 6.17
N GLN A 21 25.15 -9.46 6.80
CA GLN A 21 26.06 -8.37 6.45
C GLN A 21 26.59 -8.56 5.01
N GLN A 22 26.57 -7.51 4.23
CA GLN A 22 27.05 -7.50 2.86
C GLN A 22 28.19 -6.48 2.71
N ASP A 23 29.08 -6.73 1.76
CA ASP A 23 30.12 -5.76 1.40
C ASP A 23 29.47 -4.51 0.79
N SER A 24 29.80 -3.35 1.36
CA SER A 24 29.28 -2.08 0.87
C SER A 24 29.64 -1.80 -0.59
N VAL A 25 30.80 -2.25 -1.07
CA VAL A 25 31.20 -2.11 -2.48
C VAL A 25 30.22 -2.87 -3.39
N ALA A 26 29.82 -4.08 -2.98
CA ALA A 26 28.85 -4.87 -3.73
C ALA A 26 27.43 -4.27 -3.68
N VAL A 27 27.05 -3.70 -2.53
CA VAL A 27 25.72 -3.05 -2.39
C VAL A 27 25.59 -1.82 -3.30
N PHE A 28 26.67 -1.02 -3.43
CA PHE A 28 26.67 0.19 -4.25
C PHE A 28 27.15 -0.03 -5.70
N ALA A 29 27.46 -1.27 -6.11
CA ALA A 29 27.92 -1.56 -7.46
C ALA A 29 26.87 -1.17 -8.50
N ASP A 30 27.29 -0.34 -9.46
CA ASP A 30 26.44 0.14 -10.59
C ASP A 30 25.14 0.88 -10.17
N VAL A 31 25.04 1.28 -8.90
CA VAL A 31 23.90 2.06 -8.43
C VAL A 31 24.00 3.48 -8.98
N PRO A 32 22.95 4.02 -9.62
CA PRO A 32 22.91 5.41 -10.05
C PRO A 32 23.24 6.37 -8.91
N ALA A 33 23.85 7.50 -9.22
CA ALA A 33 24.20 8.48 -8.20
C ALA A 33 22.95 9.07 -7.53
N ASP A 34 23.03 9.29 -6.22
CA ASP A 34 21.98 9.97 -5.46
C ASP A 34 21.84 11.43 -5.90
N GLU A 35 20.70 12.01 -5.61
CA GLU A 35 20.36 13.39 -5.93
C GLU A 35 21.24 14.38 -5.16
N VAL A 36 21.89 15.28 -5.88
CA VAL A 36 22.63 16.43 -5.32
C VAL A 36 21.88 17.70 -5.68
N LYS A 37 21.60 18.54 -4.69
CA LYS A 37 20.92 19.84 -4.85
C LYS A 37 21.87 20.98 -4.61
N ASN A 38 21.66 22.10 -5.33
CA ASN A 38 22.31 23.37 -5.05
C ASN A 38 21.65 24.08 -3.84
N ASP A 39 22.19 25.23 -3.45
CA ASP A 39 21.66 26.03 -2.33
C ASP A 39 20.22 26.52 -2.55
N ALA A 40 19.76 26.60 -3.79
CA ALA A 40 18.37 26.93 -4.15
C ALA A 40 17.41 25.71 -4.10
N GLY A 41 17.94 24.50 -3.80
CA GLY A 41 17.16 23.26 -3.75
C GLY A 41 16.90 22.61 -5.11
N GLU A 42 17.52 23.10 -6.19
CA GLU A 42 17.40 22.52 -7.53
C GLU A 42 18.34 21.34 -7.69
N VAL A 43 17.86 20.26 -8.32
CA VAL A 43 18.68 19.07 -8.62
C VAL A 43 19.70 19.40 -9.71
N ILE A 44 20.98 19.31 -9.37
CA ILE A 44 22.10 19.57 -10.29
C ILE A 44 22.76 18.29 -10.80
N TYR A 45 22.56 17.17 -10.11
CA TYR A 45 23.15 15.89 -10.46
C TYR A 45 22.39 14.72 -9.80
N GLY A 46 22.45 13.54 -10.43
CA GLY A 46 21.90 12.29 -9.88
C GLY A 46 20.36 12.18 -10.01
N ASN A 47 19.86 11.06 -9.50
CA ASN A 47 18.41 10.77 -9.46
C ASN A 47 18.12 9.91 -8.23
N LYS A 48 17.42 10.48 -7.25
CA LYS A 48 17.12 9.85 -5.98
C LYS A 48 16.33 8.54 -6.13
N GLU A 49 15.30 8.54 -6.97
CA GLU A 49 14.46 7.35 -7.18
C GLU A 49 15.28 6.21 -7.81
N ALA A 50 16.04 6.50 -8.87
CA ALA A 50 16.90 5.51 -9.51
C ALA A 50 18.00 4.99 -8.56
N HIS A 51 18.52 5.83 -7.68
CA HIS A 51 19.47 5.44 -6.65
C HIS A 51 18.86 4.44 -5.67
N ILE A 52 17.67 4.75 -5.16
CA ILE A 52 16.94 3.88 -4.21
C ILE A 52 16.58 2.55 -4.88
N ASP A 53 16.07 2.57 -6.11
CA ASP A 53 15.71 1.37 -6.86
C ASP A 53 16.95 0.48 -7.08
N GLY A 54 18.10 1.05 -7.44
CA GLY A 54 19.34 0.32 -7.59
C GLY A 54 19.82 -0.33 -6.28
N LEU A 55 19.72 0.37 -5.16
CA LEU A 55 20.04 -0.17 -3.83
C LEU A 55 19.09 -1.34 -3.46
N ILE A 56 17.80 -1.20 -3.73
CA ILE A 56 16.81 -2.25 -3.47
C ILE A 56 17.12 -3.50 -4.32
N GLU A 57 17.40 -3.31 -5.60
CA GLU A 57 17.72 -4.42 -6.52
C GLU A 57 18.98 -5.16 -6.08
N ASN A 58 20.06 -4.44 -5.79
CA ASN A 58 21.32 -5.04 -5.32
C ASN A 58 21.12 -5.75 -3.97
N SER A 59 20.40 -5.13 -3.04
CA SER A 59 20.11 -5.74 -1.74
C SER A 59 19.34 -7.06 -1.89
N ARG A 60 18.32 -7.08 -2.73
CA ARG A 60 17.57 -8.33 -3.02
C ARG A 60 18.47 -9.40 -3.62
N LYS A 61 19.31 -9.03 -4.58
CA LYS A 61 20.24 -9.96 -5.24
C LYS A 61 21.27 -10.53 -4.27
N LEU A 62 21.83 -9.71 -3.39
CA LEU A 62 22.89 -10.11 -2.45
C LEU A 62 22.34 -10.93 -1.27
N LEU A 63 21.17 -10.55 -0.76
CA LEU A 63 20.54 -11.21 0.40
C LEU A 63 19.77 -12.47 0.01
N GLY A 64 19.34 -12.57 -1.25
CA GLY A 64 18.34 -13.55 -1.68
C GLY A 64 16.99 -13.32 -0.98
N ASP A 65 15.98 -14.11 -1.35
CA ASP A 65 14.61 -13.93 -0.83
C ASP A 65 14.55 -14.09 0.68
N ALA A 66 15.25 -15.06 1.25
CA ALA A 66 15.24 -15.32 2.69
C ALA A 66 15.84 -14.18 3.50
N GLY A 67 16.99 -13.63 3.05
CA GLY A 67 17.63 -12.50 3.74
C GLY A 67 16.82 -11.22 3.59
N TYR A 68 16.31 -10.96 2.39
CA TYR A 68 15.45 -9.79 2.15
C TYR A 68 14.17 -9.83 3.00
N ASP A 69 13.53 -11.00 3.14
CA ASP A 69 12.32 -11.18 3.96
C ASP A 69 12.57 -10.87 5.44
N VAL A 70 13.76 -11.18 5.98
CA VAL A 70 14.13 -10.83 7.37
C VAL A 70 14.06 -9.32 7.59
N PHE A 71 14.68 -8.53 6.73
CA PHE A 71 14.66 -7.06 6.84
C PHE A 71 13.27 -6.48 6.54
N PHE A 72 12.58 -7.01 5.54
CA PHE A 72 11.23 -6.60 5.21
C PHE A 72 10.28 -6.81 6.38
N ARG A 73 10.30 -7.99 6.99
CA ARG A 73 9.45 -8.30 8.16
C ARG A 73 9.82 -7.46 9.37
N ALA A 74 11.10 -7.32 9.67
CA ALA A 74 11.53 -6.49 10.79
C ALA A 74 11.02 -5.05 10.67
N ALA A 75 11.10 -4.46 9.46
CA ALA A 75 10.58 -3.13 9.21
C ALA A 75 9.04 -3.07 9.29
N LEU A 76 8.36 -4.03 8.66
CA LEU A 76 6.90 -4.10 8.67
C LEU A 76 6.35 -4.29 10.09
N ASP A 77 6.89 -5.24 10.85
CA ASP A 77 6.41 -5.59 12.19
C ASP A 77 6.66 -4.44 13.17
N SER A 78 7.82 -3.76 13.07
CA SER A 78 8.13 -2.59 13.89
C SER A 78 7.14 -1.45 13.64
N ILE A 79 6.93 -1.08 12.38
CA ILE A 79 6.02 0.02 12.02
C ILE A 79 4.57 -0.35 12.34
N LEU A 80 4.16 -1.57 12.02
CA LEU A 80 2.80 -2.05 12.30
C LEU A 80 2.53 -2.15 13.80
N GLY A 81 3.53 -2.54 14.58
CA GLY A 81 3.47 -2.54 16.05
C GLY A 81 3.21 -1.13 16.59
N ASP A 82 3.99 -0.16 16.16
CA ASP A 82 3.85 1.25 16.56
C ASP A 82 2.46 1.82 16.17
N ILE A 83 1.96 1.49 14.98
CA ILE A 83 0.61 1.88 14.55
C ILE A 83 -0.48 1.25 15.44
N LYS A 84 -0.32 -0.04 15.79
CA LYS A 84 -1.28 -0.73 16.66
C LYS A 84 -1.32 -0.12 18.05
N ASP A 85 -0.16 0.21 18.60
CA ASP A 85 -0.04 0.83 19.92
C ASP A 85 -0.67 2.23 19.93
N ASP A 86 -0.38 3.06 18.93
CA ASP A 86 -0.98 4.39 18.79
C ASP A 86 -2.51 4.34 18.65
N LEU A 87 -3.02 3.41 17.88
CA LEU A 87 -4.47 3.23 17.70
C LEU A 87 -5.13 2.69 18.97
N ALA A 88 -4.50 1.74 19.66
CA ALA A 88 -5.02 1.22 20.92
C ALA A 88 -5.07 2.31 21.99
N ASP A 89 -4.03 3.13 22.08
CA ASP A 89 -3.97 4.29 22.96
C ASP A 89 -5.03 5.36 22.61
N PHE A 90 -5.40 5.46 21.34
CA PHE A 90 -6.48 6.33 20.86
C PHE A 90 -7.87 5.71 21.08
N GLY A 91 -7.95 4.48 21.59
CA GLY A 91 -9.20 3.74 21.83
C GLY A 91 -9.74 3.03 20.60
N VAL A 92 -8.95 2.84 19.55
CA VAL A 92 -9.31 2.14 18.31
C VAL A 92 -8.60 0.80 18.25
N THR A 93 -9.37 -0.28 18.27
CA THR A 93 -8.85 -1.65 18.14
C THR A 93 -9.51 -2.35 16.96
N TYR A 94 -8.79 -3.32 16.38
CA TYR A 94 -9.27 -4.12 15.25
C TYR A 94 -9.23 -5.60 15.59
N ASP A 95 -10.31 -6.32 15.26
CA ASP A 95 -10.37 -7.77 15.41
C ASP A 95 -9.46 -8.49 14.42
N GLN A 96 -9.25 -7.89 13.24
CA GLN A 96 -8.42 -8.45 12.19
C GLN A 96 -7.57 -7.38 11.50
N TRP A 97 -6.26 -7.60 11.51
CA TRP A 97 -5.29 -6.89 10.66
C TRP A 97 -5.08 -7.70 9.38
N PHE A 98 -5.62 -7.21 8.28
CA PHE A 98 -5.59 -7.93 7.01
C PHE A 98 -4.36 -7.52 6.19
N SER A 99 -3.55 -8.50 5.77
CA SER A 99 -2.44 -8.27 4.85
C SER A 99 -2.89 -8.45 3.41
N GLU A 100 -2.84 -7.38 2.64
CA GLU A 100 -3.19 -7.40 1.22
C GLU A 100 -2.28 -8.34 0.40
N LYS A 101 -1.04 -8.54 0.86
CA LYS A 101 -0.10 -9.49 0.26
C LYS A 101 -0.68 -10.91 0.18
N THR A 102 -1.51 -11.32 1.14
CA THR A 102 -2.14 -12.66 1.13
C THR A 102 -2.98 -12.89 -0.10
N LEU A 103 -3.63 -11.86 -0.66
CA LEU A 103 -4.45 -11.97 -1.87
C LEU A 103 -3.65 -12.36 -3.12
N ALA A 104 -2.37 -11.95 -3.16
CA ALA A 104 -1.46 -12.36 -4.22
C ALA A 104 -0.89 -13.76 -3.96
N ASP A 105 -0.50 -14.03 -2.69
CA ASP A 105 0.19 -15.27 -2.33
C ASP A 105 -0.74 -16.49 -2.37
N ASP A 106 -2.05 -16.31 -2.09
CA ASP A 106 -3.04 -17.41 -2.04
C ASP A 106 -3.83 -17.59 -3.36
N GLY A 107 -3.53 -16.79 -4.39
CA GLY A 107 -4.20 -16.84 -5.68
C GLY A 107 -5.60 -16.21 -5.72
N SER A 108 -5.99 -15.46 -4.69
CA SER A 108 -7.30 -14.79 -4.63
C SER A 108 -7.51 -13.80 -5.78
N ILE A 109 -6.44 -13.14 -6.24
CA ILE A 109 -6.50 -12.21 -7.38
C ILE A 109 -6.82 -12.98 -8.67
N ASP A 110 -6.12 -14.08 -8.93
CA ASP A 110 -6.36 -14.92 -10.12
C ASP A 110 -7.77 -15.52 -10.09
N LYS A 111 -8.24 -15.92 -8.89
CA LYS A 111 -9.60 -16.43 -8.67
C LYS A 111 -10.66 -15.43 -9.13
N VAL A 112 -10.57 -14.16 -8.75
CA VAL A 112 -11.59 -13.17 -9.14
C VAL A 112 -11.52 -12.82 -10.62
N VAL A 113 -10.34 -12.72 -11.21
CA VAL A 113 -10.18 -12.51 -12.65
C VAL A 113 -10.82 -13.66 -13.42
N LYS A 114 -10.58 -14.90 -12.99
CA LYS A 114 -11.18 -16.08 -13.60
C LYS A 114 -12.71 -16.09 -13.45
N ILE A 115 -13.27 -15.79 -12.29
CA ILE A 115 -14.73 -15.70 -12.10
C ILE A 115 -15.35 -14.71 -13.07
N LEU A 116 -14.73 -13.51 -13.23
CA LEU A 116 -15.23 -12.49 -14.14
C LEU A 116 -15.08 -12.91 -15.62
N GLN A 117 -14.02 -13.65 -15.98
CA GLN A 117 -13.84 -14.24 -17.30
C GLN A 117 -14.91 -15.29 -17.61
N ASP A 118 -15.11 -16.23 -16.71
CA ASP A 118 -16.09 -17.31 -16.85
C ASP A 118 -17.54 -16.78 -17.00
N LYS A 119 -17.81 -15.60 -16.42
CA LYS A 119 -19.08 -14.87 -16.57
C LYS A 119 -19.14 -13.98 -17.82
N GLY A 120 -18.09 -13.91 -18.62
CA GLY A 120 -18.04 -13.09 -19.84
C GLY A 120 -17.85 -11.58 -19.60
N HIS A 121 -17.44 -11.19 -18.38
CA HIS A 121 -17.25 -9.79 -18.00
C HIS A 121 -15.82 -9.26 -18.22
N ILE A 122 -14.94 -10.09 -18.75
CA ILE A 122 -13.57 -9.72 -19.14
C ILE A 122 -13.41 -9.85 -20.64
N TYR A 123 -12.67 -8.91 -21.24
CA TYR A 123 -12.18 -9.02 -22.63
C TYR A 123 -10.70 -8.65 -22.69
N GLU A 124 -10.04 -9.10 -23.77
CA GLU A 124 -8.65 -8.78 -24.03
C GLU A 124 -8.57 -7.61 -25.02
N LYS A 125 -7.68 -6.64 -24.73
CA LYS A 125 -7.38 -5.52 -25.62
C LYS A 125 -5.94 -5.05 -25.39
N GLY A 126 -5.13 -5.08 -26.45
CA GLY A 126 -3.73 -4.65 -26.38
C GLY A 126 -2.88 -5.50 -25.45
N GLY A 127 -3.15 -6.81 -25.36
CA GLY A 127 -2.45 -7.74 -24.47
C GLY A 127 -2.87 -7.65 -22.99
N ALA A 128 -3.72 -6.69 -22.62
CA ALA A 128 -4.23 -6.53 -21.26
C ALA A 128 -5.66 -7.08 -21.13
N LEU A 129 -6.02 -7.54 -19.91
CA LEU A 129 -7.38 -7.96 -19.58
C LEU A 129 -8.17 -6.79 -19.00
N TRP A 130 -9.33 -6.53 -19.59
CA TRP A 130 -10.22 -5.44 -19.26
C TRP A 130 -11.53 -5.96 -18.70
N PHE A 131 -11.93 -5.42 -17.57
CA PHE A 131 -13.25 -5.64 -16.98
C PHE A 131 -14.26 -4.67 -17.60
N LYS A 132 -15.40 -5.19 -18.07
CA LYS A 132 -16.53 -4.43 -18.64
C LYS A 132 -17.31 -3.72 -17.53
N SER A 133 -16.66 -2.83 -16.81
CA SER A 133 -17.30 -2.16 -15.68
C SER A 133 -18.42 -1.19 -16.09
N THR A 134 -18.42 -0.75 -17.34
CA THR A 134 -19.51 0.08 -17.90
C THR A 134 -20.84 -0.65 -17.93
N ASP A 135 -20.85 -1.98 -18.13
CA ASP A 135 -22.08 -2.80 -18.10
C ASP A 135 -22.75 -2.78 -16.70
N PHE A 136 -22.02 -2.34 -15.68
CA PHE A 136 -22.43 -2.33 -14.28
C PHE A 136 -22.45 -0.92 -13.64
N GLY A 137 -22.38 0.13 -14.47
CA GLY A 137 -22.57 1.51 -14.01
C GLY A 137 -21.30 2.29 -13.67
N ASP A 138 -20.11 1.79 -14.05
CA ASP A 138 -18.88 2.61 -14.03
C ASP A 138 -18.81 3.48 -15.31
N GLU A 139 -18.04 4.55 -15.28
CA GLU A 139 -17.88 5.49 -16.39
C GLU A 139 -17.09 4.89 -17.57
N LYS A 140 -16.19 3.96 -17.32
CA LYS A 140 -15.34 3.32 -18.33
C LYS A 140 -14.87 1.95 -17.89
N ASP A 141 -14.53 1.08 -18.85
CA ASP A 141 -13.93 -0.23 -18.56
C ASP A 141 -12.55 -0.09 -17.92
N ARG A 142 -12.17 -1.09 -17.13
CA ARG A 142 -10.98 -1.05 -16.31
C ARG A 142 -10.03 -2.20 -16.58
N VAL A 143 -8.74 -1.92 -16.67
CA VAL A 143 -7.70 -2.94 -16.73
C VAL A 143 -7.62 -3.67 -15.38
N VAL A 144 -7.69 -4.99 -15.40
CA VAL A 144 -7.49 -5.85 -14.23
C VAL A 144 -6.16 -6.60 -14.28
N VAL A 145 -5.69 -6.94 -15.50
CA VAL A 145 -4.34 -7.48 -15.71
C VAL A 145 -3.69 -6.70 -16.85
N ARG A 146 -2.48 -6.23 -16.63
CA ARG A 146 -1.70 -5.47 -17.62
C ARG A 146 -1.17 -6.38 -18.71
N ASP A 147 -0.68 -5.80 -19.79
CA ASP A 147 -0.03 -6.48 -20.93
C ASP A 147 1.21 -7.30 -20.54
N ASN A 148 1.88 -6.90 -19.45
CA ASN A 148 3.00 -7.65 -18.88
C ASN A 148 2.59 -8.80 -17.93
N GLY A 149 1.29 -9.10 -17.84
CA GLY A 149 0.73 -10.15 -16.98
C GLY A 149 0.54 -9.77 -15.50
N GLN A 150 0.91 -8.56 -15.11
CA GLN A 150 0.76 -8.11 -13.73
C GLN A 150 -0.68 -7.66 -13.44
N ALA A 151 -1.25 -8.14 -12.34
CA ALA A 151 -2.52 -7.65 -11.82
C ALA A 151 -2.43 -6.16 -11.44
N THR A 152 -3.54 -5.45 -11.62
CA THR A 152 -3.65 -4.07 -11.16
C THR A 152 -4.11 -4.00 -9.70
N TYR A 153 -3.93 -2.86 -9.05
CA TYR A 153 -4.51 -2.61 -7.71
C TYR A 153 -6.02 -2.83 -7.71
N PHE A 154 -6.70 -2.53 -8.81
CA PHE A 154 -8.13 -2.76 -8.90
C PHE A 154 -8.49 -4.26 -8.85
N ALA A 155 -7.70 -5.14 -9.46
CA ALA A 155 -7.90 -6.59 -9.33
C ALA A 155 -7.72 -7.05 -7.87
N SER A 156 -6.72 -6.51 -7.15
CA SER A 156 -6.54 -6.75 -5.72
C SER A 156 -7.74 -6.27 -4.90
N ASP A 157 -8.28 -5.10 -5.21
CA ASP A 157 -9.46 -4.56 -4.54
C ASP A 157 -10.70 -5.44 -4.77
N ILE A 158 -10.89 -5.97 -5.99
CA ILE A 158 -11.98 -6.91 -6.28
C ILE A 158 -11.83 -8.17 -5.42
N ALA A 159 -10.60 -8.72 -5.35
CA ALA A 159 -10.31 -9.90 -4.54
C ALA A 159 -10.55 -9.64 -3.04
N TYR A 160 -10.15 -8.47 -2.55
CA TYR A 160 -10.38 -8.10 -1.16
C TYR A 160 -11.86 -7.94 -0.84
N HIS A 161 -12.65 -7.35 -1.74
CA HIS A 161 -14.10 -7.26 -1.55
C HIS A 161 -14.75 -8.64 -1.58
N LEU A 162 -14.38 -9.53 -2.50
CA LEU A 162 -14.86 -10.91 -2.48
C LEU A 162 -14.54 -11.59 -1.13
N ASN A 163 -13.32 -11.45 -0.63
CA ASN A 163 -12.93 -11.96 0.69
C ASN A 163 -13.83 -11.42 1.82
N LYS A 164 -14.17 -10.12 1.81
CA LYS A 164 -15.09 -9.54 2.79
C LYS A 164 -16.48 -10.19 2.74
N TYR A 165 -17.00 -10.45 1.53
CA TYR A 165 -18.30 -11.13 1.36
C TYR A 165 -18.24 -12.59 1.80
N GLU A 166 -17.14 -13.30 1.54
CA GLU A 166 -16.93 -14.69 1.94
C GLU A 166 -16.84 -14.88 3.46
N ARG A 167 -16.58 -13.81 4.23
CA ARG A 167 -16.63 -13.85 5.70
C ARG A 167 -18.06 -14.01 6.26
N GLY A 168 -19.07 -13.93 5.44
CA GLY A 168 -20.46 -14.12 5.85
C GLY A 168 -21.08 -12.96 6.63
N LEU A 169 -20.52 -11.75 6.49
CA LEU A 169 -21.02 -10.55 7.14
C LEU A 169 -22.32 -10.06 6.48
N ASP A 170 -23.27 -9.58 7.27
CA ASP A 170 -24.54 -9.01 6.78
C ASP A 170 -24.36 -7.67 6.10
N LYS A 171 -23.37 -6.88 6.56
CA LYS A 171 -23.06 -5.55 6.07
C LYS A 171 -21.56 -5.32 6.03
N ILE A 172 -21.11 -4.64 4.98
CA ILE A 172 -19.73 -4.24 4.77
C ILE A 172 -19.71 -2.71 4.74
N VAL A 173 -18.83 -2.10 5.53
CA VAL A 173 -18.64 -0.64 5.54
C VAL A 173 -17.19 -0.34 5.20
N ASN A 174 -16.97 0.37 4.10
CA ASN A 174 -15.65 0.94 3.79
C ASN A 174 -15.60 2.40 4.25
N ILE A 175 -14.50 2.80 4.86
CA ILE A 175 -14.24 4.19 5.25
C ILE A 175 -13.09 4.70 4.38
N TRP A 176 -13.37 5.66 3.52
CA TRP A 176 -12.42 6.20 2.53
C TRP A 176 -12.26 7.70 2.62
N GLY A 177 -11.14 8.23 2.15
CA GLY A 177 -10.99 9.65 1.89
C GLY A 177 -11.96 10.13 0.79
N SER A 178 -12.41 11.37 0.87
CA SER A 178 -13.38 11.95 -0.06
C SER A 178 -12.88 12.02 -1.52
N ASP A 179 -11.57 11.99 -1.72
CA ASP A 179 -10.91 11.88 -3.02
C ASP A 179 -11.21 10.56 -3.75
N HIS A 180 -11.63 9.52 -3.02
CA HIS A 180 -12.04 8.23 -3.58
C HIS A 180 -13.53 8.15 -3.98
N HIS A 181 -14.28 9.25 -3.97
CA HIS A 181 -15.70 9.26 -4.33
C HIS A 181 -15.98 8.57 -5.68
N GLY A 182 -15.22 8.88 -6.73
CA GLY A 182 -15.37 8.27 -8.05
C GLY A 182 -15.02 6.77 -8.12
N TYR A 183 -14.41 6.22 -7.06
CA TYR A 183 -14.05 4.81 -6.99
C TYR A 183 -15.22 3.91 -6.53
N ILE A 184 -16.24 4.48 -5.90
CA ILE A 184 -17.40 3.76 -5.34
C ILE A 184 -18.16 3.01 -6.43
N ALA A 185 -18.49 3.68 -7.53
CA ALA A 185 -19.21 3.06 -8.65
C ALA A 185 -18.42 1.87 -9.22
N ARG A 186 -17.11 2.02 -9.37
CA ARG A 186 -16.20 0.97 -9.86
C ARG A 186 -16.21 -0.28 -8.98
N VAL A 187 -16.13 -0.13 -7.66
CA VAL A 187 -16.15 -1.27 -6.74
C VAL A 187 -17.53 -1.92 -6.72
N LYS A 188 -18.61 -1.13 -6.70
CA LYS A 188 -19.98 -1.67 -6.76
C LYS A 188 -20.24 -2.41 -8.07
N ALA A 189 -19.71 -1.93 -9.20
CA ALA A 189 -19.77 -2.62 -10.49
C ALA A 189 -19.11 -4.01 -10.41
N ALA A 190 -17.91 -4.10 -9.82
CA ALA A 190 -17.20 -5.37 -9.66
C ALA A 190 -17.97 -6.35 -8.75
N ILE A 191 -18.50 -5.87 -7.62
CA ILE A 191 -19.31 -6.68 -6.71
C ILE A 191 -20.53 -7.25 -7.43
N THR A 192 -21.24 -6.42 -8.20
CA THR A 192 -22.40 -6.85 -8.99
C THR A 192 -22.02 -7.87 -10.06
N ALA A 193 -20.91 -7.66 -10.75
CA ALA A 193 -20.39 -8.58 -11.77
C ALA A 193 -20.00 -9.94 -11.17
N LEU A 194 -19.50 -9.97 -9.93
CA LEU A 194 -19.25 -11.20 -9.20
C LEU A 194 -20.56 -11.95 -8.84
N GLY A 195 -21.72 -11.32 -8.97
CA GLY A 195 -23.02 -11.88 -8.60
C GLY A 195 -23.34 -11.68 -7.12
N LEU A 196 -22.71 -10.73 -6.48
CA LEU A 196 -22.89 -10.39 -5.08
C LEU A 196 -23.82 -9.17 -4.93
N ASP A 197 -24.47 -9.04 -3.77
CA ASP A 197 -25.39 -7.93 -3.49
C ASP A 197 -24.60 -6.66 -3.12
N ALA A 198 -24.47 -5.74 -4.07
CA ALA A 198 -23.77 -4.46 -3.87
C ALA A 198 -24.44 -3.54 -2.83
N ASN A 199 -25.70 -3.80 -2.43
CA ASN A 199 -26.36 -3.03 -1.37
C ASN A 199 -25.84 -3.37 0.03
N LYS A 200 -25.17 -4.51 0.18
CA LYS A 200 -24.47 -4.84 1.44
C LYS A 200 -23.24 -3.94 1.69
N LEU A 201 -22.72 -3.27 0.64
CA LEU A 201 -21.59 -2.36 0.76
C LEU A 201 -22.04 -0.92 0.93
N ASP A 202 -21.75 -0.35 2.10
CA ASP A 202 -21.77 1.08 2.34
C ASP A 202 -20.35 1.68 2.27
N VAL A 203 -20.24 2.87 1.73
CA VAL A 203 -18.98 3.62 1.70
C VAL A 203 -19.18 4.95 2.41
N LEU A 204 -18.44 5.14 3.49
CA LEU A 204 -18.39 6.39 4.23
C LEU A 204 -17.21 7.21 3.75
N LEU A 205 -17.47 8.42 3.26
CA LEU A 205 -16.42 9.33 2.80
C LEU A 205 -16.07 10.32 3.91
N VAL A 206 -14.78 10.32 4.28
CA VAL A 206 -14.22 11.24 5.28
C VAL A 206 -13.50 12.39 4.57
N GLN A 207 -13.83 13.61 4.95
CA GLN A 207 -13.20 14.81 4.40
C GLN A 207 -11.78 14.97 4.93
N PHE A 208 -10.93 15.65 4.15
CA PHE A 208 -9.60 16.04 4.60
C PHE A 208 -9.66 16.95 5.81
N VAL A 209 -8.81 16.68 6.77
CA VAL A 209 -8.61 17.52 7.94
C VAL A 209 -7.34 18.35 7.74
N THR A 210 -7.42 19.64 8.00
CA THR A 210 -6.28 20.55 8.00
C THR A 210 -5.97 20.93 9.45
N LEU A 211 -4.72 20.76 9.85
CA LEU A 211 -4.25 21.14 11.18
C LEU A 211 -3.69 22.57 11.17
N TRP A 212 -3.96 23.31 12.23
CA TRP A 212 -3.47 24.68 12.42
C TRP A 212 -2.84 24.81 13.80
N ARG A 213 -1.70 25.53 13.89
CA ARG A 213 -1.12 25.99 15.15
C ARG A 213 -1.22 27.51 15.19
N GLY A 214 -2.17 28.03 15.95
CA GLY A 214 -2.58 29.44 15.83
C GLY A 214 -3.07 29.75 14.41
N ASP A 215 -2.49 30.72 13.74
CA ASP A 215 -2.84 31.15 12.38
C ASP A 215 -1.99 30.48 11.30
N VAL A 216 -1.14 29.52 11.67
CA VAL A 216 -0.22 28.84 10.73
C VAL A 216 -0.72 27.44 10.43
N GLN A 217 -0.96 27.16 9.15
CA GLN A 217 -1.30 25.83 8.68
C GLN A 217 -0.10 24.89 8.81
N VAL A 218 -0.31 23.74 9.43
CA VAL A 218 0.69 22.67 9.53
C VAL A 218 0.80 21.96 8.19
N GLN A 219 1.96 22.07 7.55
CA GLN A 219 2.24 21.33 6.32
C GLN A 219 2.42 19.83 6.64
N MET A 220 1.71 18.98 5.92
CA MET A 220 1.78 17.54 6.09
C MET A 220 2.17 16.86 4.78
N SER A 221 3.27 16.11 4.80
CA SER A 221 3.71 15.32 3.66
C SER A 221 4.47 14.09 4.15
N SER A 222 3.89 12.93 3.98
CA SER A 222 4.55 11.65 4.30
C SER A 222 5.84 11.44 3.46
N ARG A 223 5.84 11.88 2.21
CA ARG A 223 7.02 11.77 1.31
C ARG A 223 8.20 12.62 1.78
N SER A 224 7.96 13.79 2.34
CA SER A 224 9.02 14.65 2.91
C SER A 224 9.33 14.30 4.36
N GLY A 225 8.58 13.38 4.98
CA GLY A 225 8.66 13.03 6.40
C GLY A 225 8.28 14.19 7.33
N GLN A 226 7.45 15.13 6.86
CA GLN A 226 6.87 16.22 7.64
C GLN A 226 5.40 15.93 7.83
N PHE A 227 5.05 15.39 8.98
CA PHE A 227 3.67 15.10 9.37
C PHE A 227 3.57 15.14 10.90
N VAL A 228 2.38 15.39 11.38
CA VAL A 228 2.04 15.25 12.80
C VAL A 228 1.49 13.84 12.99
N THR A 229 2.09 13.08 13.89
CA THR A 229 1.63 11.73 14.21
C THR A 229 0.34 11.79 15.03
N LEU A 230 -0.42 10.68 15.05
CA LEU A 230 -1.60 10.57 15.92
C LEU A 230 -1.22 10.71 17.40
N ARG A 231 -0.05 10.20 17.77
CA ARG A 231 0.53 10.31 19.12
C ARG A 231 0.77 11.78 19.49
N GLU A 232 1.48 12.53 18.65
CA GLU A 232 1.72 13.97 18.87
C GLU A 232 0.42 14.76 18.94
N LEU A 233 -0.55 14.48 18.06
CA LEU A 233 -1.85 15.15 18.08
C LEU A 233 -2.57 14.92 19.42
N ARG A 234 -2.59 13.67 19.90
CA ARG A 234 -3.18 13.30 21.17
C ARG A 234 -2.49 14.01 22.35
N GLU A 235 -1.17 14.08 22.34
CA GLU A 235 -0.38 14.77 23.37
C GLU A 235 -0.64 16.28 23.39
N GLU A 236 -0.80 16.90 22.22
CA GLU A 236 -1.07 18.35 22.11
C GLU A 236 -2.49 18.76 22.51
N VAL A 237 -3.50 17.94 22.18
CA VAL A 237 -4.92 18.31 22.41
C VAL A 237 -5.51 17.66 23.68
N GLY A 238 -4.82 16.70 24.25
CA GLY A 238 -5.30 15.90 25.38
C GLY A 238 -6.15 14.69 24.95
N ASN A 239 -6.41 13.82 25.93
CA ASN A 239 -7.25 12.62 25.75
C ASN A 239 -8.73 12.95 25.90
#